data_e6586f66c3cdf50e68c270637e248d42
#
_entry.id   e6586f66c3cdf50e68c270637e248d42
#
_cell.length_a   1.000
_cell.length_b   1.000
_cell.length_c   1.000
_cell.angle_alpha   90.00
_cell.angle_beta   90.00
_cell.angle_gamma   90.00
#
_symmetry.space_group_name_H-M   'P 1'
#
loop_
_entity.id
_entity.type
_entity.pdbx_description
1 polymer ?
#
loop_
_entity_poly.entity_id
_entity_poly.type
_entity_poly.pdbx_seq_one_letter_code
_entity_poly.pdbx_strand_id
1 'polypeptide(L)'
;YDAEPPRGDDDGTWLFGYSLGGALATIHAAELLRRGKRVAGLYTFGSPRVCDGATARMIDRLVPNNYRISNKNDPVVRSPPEFAGYVHTGREIAVSFFDVLCNHTLVNYIKHLPR
;
A
#
# COMPACT_ATOMS: atom_id res chain seq x y z
N TYR A 1 5.51 -12.35 -13.26
CA TYR A 1 4.72 -12.00 -12.19
C TYR A 1 3.64 -13.01 -11.83
N ASP A 2 3.24 -13.81 -12.67
CA ASP A 2 2.49 -14.99 -12.34
C ASP A 2 3.32 -16.11 -11.92
N ALA A 3 4.39 -15.82 -11.38
CA ALA A 3 5.54 -16.63 -11.42
C ALA A 3 5.38 -17.97 -10.76
N GLU A 4 4.61 -18.09 -9.72
CA GLU A 4 4.59 -19.36 -9.01
C GLU A 4 3.19 -19.92 -8.86
N PRO A 5 3.02 -21.22 -9.13
CA PRO A 5 1.75 -21.84 -8.82
C PRO A 5 1.52 -21.86 -7.31
N PRO A 6 0.26 -21.87 -6.87
CA PRO A 6 -0.04 -22.01 -5.46
C PRO A 6 0.58 -23.29 -4.89
N ARG A 7 1.14 -23.17 -3.71
CA ARG A 7 1.63 -24.33 -2.97
C ARG A 7 0.53 -24.82 -2.04
N GLY A 8 0.58 -26.08 -1.68
CA GLY A 8 -0.41 -26.63 -0.76
C GLY A 8 -0.38 -25.96 0.61
N ASP A 9 0.75 -25.42 1.00
CA ASP A 9 0.96 -24.72 2.26
C ASP A 9 1.14 -23.22 2.08
N ASP A 10 0.58 -22.68 1.00
CA ASP A 10 0.78 -21.28 0.66
C ASP A 10 0.04 -20.36 1.64
N ASP A 11 0.80 -19.60 2.42
CA ASP A 11 0.29 -18.58 3.34
C ASP A 11 -0.08 -17.29 2.63
N GLY A 12 0.19 -17.21 1.35
CA GLY A 12 -0.09 -16.04 0.54
C GLY A 12 1.15 -15.25 0.19
N THR A 13 0.93 -14.23 -0.61
CA THR A 13 1.98 -13.35 -1.11
C THR A 13 2.11 -12.13 -0.22
N TRP A 14 3.35 -11.71 0.02
CA TRP A 14 3.65 -10.45 0.71
C TRP A 14 4.09 -9.43 -0.31
N LEU A 15 3.47 -8.28 -0.29
CA LEU A 15 3.73 -7.20 -1.23
C LEU A 15 4.19 -5.95 -0.50
N PHE A 16 5.23 -5.34 -1.04
CA PHE A 16 5.81 -4.11 -0.50
C PHE A 16 5.98 -3.12 -1.64
N GLY A 17 5.73 -1.86 -1.38
CA GLY A 17 5.92 -0.86 -2.42
C GLY A 17 6.12 0.54 -1.86
N TYR A 18 6.92 1.32 -2.58
CA TYR A 18 7.20 2.71 -2.26
C TYR A 18 6.71 3.59 -3.40
N SER A 19 6.00 4.66 -3.06
CA SER A 19 5.54 5.67 -4.02
C SER A 19 4.70 5.04 -5.13
N LEU A 20 5.07 5.19 -6.40
CA LEU A 20 4.41 4.51 -7.51
C LEU A 20 4.42 2.99 -7.32
N GLY A 21 5.51 2.44 -6.79
CA GLY A 21 5.58 1.02 -6.43
C GLY A 21 4.55 0.62 -5.39
N GLY A 22 4.17 1.53 -4.48
CA GLY A 22 3.07 1.30 -3.55
C GLY A 22 1.73 1.18 -4.26
N ALA A 23 1.48 2.05 -5.23
CA ALA A 23 0.28 1.97 -6.06
C ALA A 23 0.26 0.67 -6.86
N LEU A 24 1.39 0.30 -7.46
CA LEU A 24 1.50 -0.95 -8.21
C LEU A 24 1.31 -2.17 -7.33
N ALA A 25 1.87 -2.17 -6.13
CA ALA A 25 1.68 -3.26 -5.17
C ALA A 25 0.20 -3.40 -4.79
N THR A 26 -0.51 -2.30 -4.61
CA THR A 26 -1.93 -2.30 -4.28
C THR A 26 -2.76 -2.85 -5.43
N ILE A 27 -2.47 -2.44 -6.66
CA ILE A 27 -3.12 -2.97 -7.86
C ILE A 27 -2.85 -4.46 -7.99
N HIS A 28 -1.61 -4.86 -7.74
CA HIS A 28 -1.23 -6.27 -7.78
C HIS A 28 -2.00 -7.10 -6.75
N ALA A 29 -2.13 -6.56 -5.53
CA ALA A 29 -2.92 -7.22 -4.49
C ALA A 29 -4.37 -7.41 -4.94
N ALA A 30 -4.99 -6.37 -5.50
CA ALA A 30 -6.35 -6.46 -5.99
C ALA A 30 -6.49 -7.53 -7.07
N GLU A 31 -5.55 -7.60 -8.00
CA GLU A 31 -5.57 -8.59 -9.07
C GLU A 31 -5.42 -10.01 -8.55
N LEU A 32 -4.51 -10.23 -7.62
CA LEU A 32 -4.34 -11.55 -7.00
C LEU A 32 -5.61 -11.99 -6.28
N LEU A 33 -6.24 -11.09 -5.54
CA LEU A 33 -7.48 -11.39 -4.83
C LEU A 33 -8.61 -11.75 -5.80
N ARG A 34 -8.71 -11.04 -6.91
CA ARG A 34 -9.72 -11.33 -7.94
C ARG A 34 -9.51 -12.70 -8.57
N ARG A 35 -8.28 -13.16 -8.62
CA ARG A 35 -7.94 -14.50 -9.13
C ARG A 35 -8.09 -15.59 -8.08
N GLY A 36 -8.60 -15.27 -6.92
CA GLY A 36 -8.78 -16.23 -5.83
C GLY A 36 -7.49 -16.60 -5.10
N LYS A 37 -6.44 -15.82 -5.28
CA LYS A 37 -5.17 -16.04 -4.61
C LYS A 37 -5.11 -15.30 -3.28
N ARG A 38 -4.27 -15.77 -2.38
CA ARG A 38 -4.12 -15.17 -1.07
C ARG A 38 -3.04 -14.10 -1.09
N VAL A 39 -3.34 -12.97 -0.47
CA VAL A 39 -2.37 -11.92 -0.19
C VAL A 39 -2.23 -11.84 1.32
N ALA A 40 -1.09 -12.25 1.84
CA ALA A 40 -0.84 -12.30 3.26
C ALA A 40 -0.56 -10.92 3.86
N GLY A 41 0.05 -10.06 3.09
CA GLY A 41 0.36 -8.71 3.55
C GLY A 41 0.60 -7.74 2.41
N LEU A 42 0.27 -6.49 2.66
CA LEU A 42 0.49 -5.37 1.76
C LEU A 42 1.01 -4.20 2.60
N TYR A 43 2.23 -3.80 2.34
CA TYR A 43 2.90 -2.71 3.04
C TYR A 43 3.33 -1.66 2.04
N THR A 44 2.86 -0.44 2.20
CA THR A 44 3.21 0.64 1.29
C THR A 44 3.82 1.82 2.03
N PHE A 45 4.72 2.50 1.36
CA PHE A 45 5.45 3.65 1.91
C PHE A 45 5.26 4.84 0.97
N GLY A 46 4.59 5.86 1.46
CA GLY A 46 4.37 7.06 0.65
C GLY A 46 3.55 6.81 -0.60
N SER A 47 2.61 5.87 -0.54
CA SER A 47 1.81 5.51 -1.70
C SER A 47 0.73 6.56 -1.97
N PRO A 48 0.48 6.89 -3.26
CA PRO A 48 -0.72 7.63 -3.61
C PRO A 48 -1.97 6.76 -3.45
N ARG A 49 -3.13 7.38 -3.54
CA ARG A 49 -4.39 6.66 -3.64
C ARG A 49 -4.49 6.02 -5.02
N VAL A 50 -5.05 4.82 -5.07
CA VAL A 50 -5.14 4.10 -6.34
C VAL A 50 -6.49 3.38 -6.49
N CYS A 51 -7.20 3.17 -5.40
CA CYS A 51 -8.43 2.37 -5.39
C CYS A 51 -9.68 3.21 -5.40
N ASP A 52 -10.73 2.69 -6.03
CA ASP A 52 -12.08 3.12 -5.71
C ASP A 52 -12.51 2.50 -4.36
N GLY A 53 -13.67 2.94 -3.86
CA GLY A 53 -14.12 2.49 -2.55
C GLY A 53 -14.39 0.99 -2.48
N ALA A 54 -14.92 0.41 -3.54
CA ALA A 54 -15.23 -1.02 -3.57
C ALA A 54 -13.96 -1.87 -3.53
N THR A 55 -12.96 -1.50 -4.31
CA THR A 55 -11.68 -2.21 -4.34
C THR A 55 -10.96 -2.07 -3.00
N ALA A 56 -10.94 -0.87 -2.43
CA ALA A 56 -10.33 -0.64 -1.12
C ALA A 56 -10.97 -1.51 -0.04
N ARG A 57 -12.29 -1.59 -0.02
CA ARG A 57 -13.01 -2.43 0.95
C ARG A 57 -12.71 -3.92 0.77
N MET A 58 -12.60 -4.37 -0.47
CA MET A 58 -12.23 -5.76 -0.77
C MET A 58 -10.85 -6.08 -0.21
N ILE A 59 -9.87 -5.22 -0.46
CA ILE A 59 -8.51 -5.42 0.03
C ILE A 59 -8.50 -5.38 1.56
N ASP A 60 -9.16 -4.41 2.16
CA ASP A 60 -9.22 -4.28 3.63
C ASP A 60 -9.82 -5.52 4.29
N ARG A 61 -10.82 -6.13 3.64
CA ARG A 61 -11.48 -7.31 4.17
C ARG A 61 -10.63 -8.58 4.02
N LEU A 62 -9.90 -8.70 2.92
CA LEU A 62 -9.26 -9.96 2.55
C LEU A 62 -7.77 -10.04 2.87
N VAL A 63 -7.11 -8.91 3.08
CA VAL A 63 -5.68 -8.88 3.39
C VAL A 63 -5.50 -8.64 4.89
N PRO A 64 -5.00 -9.65 5.62
CA PRO A 64 -4.91 -9.54 7.09
C PRO A 64 -3.88 -8.51 7.56
N ASN A 65 -2.80 -8.32 6.82
CA ASN A 65 -1.73 -7.38 7.19
C ASN A 65 -1.64 -6.32 6.11
N ASN A 66 -2.43 -5.27 6.23
CA ASN A 66 -2.49 -4.21 5.24
C ASN A 66 -2.19 -2.88 5.94
N TYR A 67 -0.98 -2.39 5.71
CA TYR A 67 -0.48 -1.18 6.36
C TYR A 67 0.08 -0.21 5.35
N ARG A 68 -0.26 1.03 5.56
CA ARG A 68 0.18 2.11 4.70
C ARG A 68 0.94 3.12 5.57
N ILE A 69 2.24 3.21 5.33
CA ILE A 69 3.09 4.14 6.05
C ILE A 69 3.10 5.46 5.30
N SER A 70 2.62 6.52 5.95
CA SER A 70 2.49 7.82 5.29
C SER A 70 3.01 8.94 6.17
N ASN A 71 3.71 9.88 5.54
CA ASN A 71 4.16 11.11 6.17
C ASN A 71 3.15 12.21 5.85
N LYS A 72 2.62 12.85 6.88
CA LYS A 72 1.62 13.92 6.67
C LYS A 72 2.14 15.10 5.86
N ASN A 73 3.45 15.24 5.75
CA ASN A 73 4.08 16.30 4.96
C ASN A 73 4.39 15.87 3.52
N ASP A 74 4.03 14.66 3.15
CA ASP A 74 4.28 14.11 1.82
C ASP A 74 3.03 14.35 0.94
N PRO A 75 3.12 15.20 -0.09
CA PRO A 75 1.97 15.48 -0.93
C PRO A 75 1.51 14.29 -1.76
N VAL A 76 2.39 13.33 -2.03
CA VAL A 76 2.05 12.16 -2.85
C VAL A 76 0.96 11.33 -2.19
N VAL A 77 0.99 11.19 -0.87
CA VAL A 77 -0.01 10.37 -0.17
C VAL A 77 -1.41 10.97 -0.21
N ARG A 78 -1.54 12.22 -0.61
CA ARG A 78 -2.83 12.90 -0.75
C ARG A 78 -3.34 12.93 -2.18
N SER A 79 -2.61 12.34 -3.09
CA SER A 79 -2.96 12.33 -4.51
C SER A 79 -3.32 10.92 -4.98
N PRO A 80 -4.16 10.73 -5.98
CA PRO A 80 -5.14 11.72 -6.45
C PRO A 80 -6.13 12.11 -5.36
N PRO A 81 -6.79 13.25 -5.46
CA PRO A 81 -7.67 13.72 -4.39
C PRO A 81 -8.91 12.83 -4.23
N GLU A 82 -9.45 12.80 -3.03
CA GLU A 82 -10.61 11.94 -2.72
C GLU A 82 -11.85 12.33 -3.52
N PHE A 83 -12.02 13.61 -3.84
CA PHE A 83 -13.19 14.03 -4.63
C PHE A 83 -13.19 13.45 -6.06
N ALA A 84 -12.04 12.96 -6.52
CA ALA A 84 -11.96 12.27 -7.81
C ALA A 84 -12.33 10.78 -7.72
N GLY A 85 -12.74 10.29 -6.55
CA GLY A 85 -13.20 8.92 -6.38
C GLY A 85 -12.15 7.95 -5.87
N TYR A 86 -10.98 8.45 -5.48
CA TYR A 86 -9.89 7.60 -5.02
C TYR A 86 -9.83 7.59 -3.50
N VAL A 87 -9.65 6.41 -2.92
CA VAL A 87 -9.51 6.25 -1.48
C VAL A 87 -8.32 5.36 -1.16
N HIS A 88 -7.79 5.51 0.04
CA HIS A 88 -6.74 4.63 0.52
C HIS A 88 -7.31 3.31 1.02
N THR A 89 -6.49 2.27 0.96
CA THR A 89 -6.73 0.99 1.62
C THR A 89 -5.69 0.81 2.72
N GLY A 90 -6.02 0.02 3.74
CA GLY A 90 -5.10 -0.35 4.79
C GLY A 90 -5.11 0.58 5.99
N ARG A 91 -4.50 0.09 7.06
CA ARG A 91 -4.31 0.89 8.27
C ARG A 91 -3.16 1.85 8.06
N GLU A 92 -3.39 3.09 8.42
CA GLU A 92 -2.34 4.09 8.34
C GLU A 92 -1.40 3.97 9.53
N ILE A 93 -0.11 3.89 9.24
CA ILE A 93 0.93 4.14 10.21
C ILE A 93 1.47 5.53 9.87
N ALA A 94 0.98 6.51 10.62
CA ALA A 94 1.36 7.89 10.37
C ALA A 94 2.75 8.16 10.94
N VAL A 95 3.63 8.66 10.10
CA VAL A 95 4.91 9.20 10.54
C VAL A 95 4.90 10.70 10.29
N SER A 96 5.75 11.42 10.98
CA SER A 96 5.82 12.85 10.79
C SER A 96 7.28 13.27 10.76
N PHE A 97 7.73 13.60 9.57
CA PHE A 97 9.03 14.20 9.38
C PHE A 97 8.89 15.32 8.37
N PHE A 98 9.74 16.27 8.45
CA PHE A 98 9.82 17.37 7.50
C PHE A 98 11.24 17.49 7.01
N ASP A 99 11.41 17.34 5.71
CA ASP A 99 12.70 17.52 5.05
C ASP A 99 12.52 18.65 4.04
N VAL A 100 13.33 19.68 4.17
CA VAL A 100 13.24 20.86 3.30
C VAL A 100 13.37 20.47 1.81
N LEU A 101 14.17 19.44 1.54
CA LEU A 101 14.43 19.01 0.17
C LEU A 101 13.49 17.93 -0.30
N CYS A 102 13.10 16.99 0.58
CA CYS A 102 12.23 15.90 0.16
C CYS A 102 11.50 15.22 1.32
N ASN A 103 10.19 15.31 1.35
CA ASN A 103 9.33 14.64 2.33
C ASN A 103 8.85 13.28 1.85
N HIS A 104 9.32 12.82 0.71
CA HIS A 104 8.81 11.63 0.04
C HIS A 104 9.88 10.54 -0.17
N THR A 105 11.07 10.67 0.38
CA THR A 105 12.11 9.65 0.15
C THR A 105 11.87 8.41 0.99
N LEU A 106 12.15 7.24 0.41
CA LEU A 106 12.04 5.97 1.12
C LEU A 106 12.99 5.93 2.33
N VAL A 107 14.18 6.51 2.20
CA VAL A 107 15.13 6.58 3.30
C VAL A 107 14.52 7.29 4.51
N ASN A 108 13.86 8.43 4.30
CA ASN A 108 13.21 9.15 5.38
C ASN A 108 12.03 8.37 5.96
N TYR A 109 11.26 7.66 5.14
CA TYR A 109 10.19 6.81 5.62
C TYR A 109 10.73 5.71 6.53
N ILE A 110 11.76 5.02 6.10
CA ILE A 110 12.36 3.95 6.90
C ILE A 110 12.97 4.49 8.20
N LYS A 111 13.69 5.62 8.10
CA LYS A 111 14.34 6.26 9.23
C LYS A 111 13.37 6.65 10.34
N HIS A 112 12.14 7.03 9.99
CA HIS A 112 11.14 7.53 10.93
C HIS A 112 10.07 6.51 11.29
N LEU A 113 10.26 5.23 10.95
CA LEU A 113 9.32 4.19 11.34
C LEU A 113 9.22 4.09 12.86
N PRO A 114 8.01 3.86 13.38
CA PRO A 114 7.82 3.56 14.80
C PRO A 114 8.57 2.28 15.19
N ARG A 115 9.10 2.27 16.40
CA ARG A 115 9.82 1.12 16.93
C ARG A 115 9.08 0.49 18.09
#